data_754a040857aae73a971bc6d69c137bcb
#
_entry.id   754a040857aae73a971bc6d69c137bcb
#
_cell.length_a   1.000
_cell.length_b   1.000
_cell.length_c   1.000
_cell.angle_alpha   90.00
_cell.angle_beta   90.00
_cell.angle_gamma   90.00
#
_symmetry.space_group_name_H-M   'P 1'
#
loop_
_entity.id
_entity.type
_entity.pdbx_description
1 polymer ?
#
loop_
_entity_poly.entity_id
_entity_poly.type
_entity_poly.pdbx_seq_one_letter_code
_entity_poly.pdbx_strand_id
1 'polypeptide(L)'
;MTKKITAIFLALYMAISVLPMTIQAASKPDIKVGDYVKMGVYNNASILWRCVSIDNNGPLMLADKIVDTLAYDAKTNDNSNSKSHSRSYKRDDYGSNYWKDSNMRSWLNSTAAEGKVDWLCGNPPKDGYVSGVGAYNEKAGFLNAFSKSEIAAMKTVTQRSLVSHPEYNKGIVDGDANSDLLYYTDISEAVANYDSSYFETTTEKVFLLDVKQANAVWKNLKGYYVAYNNDGMAWPYWLRTPVTDCNHDMRYISSSGQVGRYAPWYSDLGVRPAFYLDSEYFVTTSGSGSQSSPYIGSAPNKQEDDYTISEPAEDANPD
;
A
#
# COMPACT_ATOMS: atom_id res chain seq x y z
N MET A 1 9.20 85.22 18.48
CA MET A 1 10.16 84.11 18.53
C MET A 1 9.49 82.86 18.15
N THR A 2 9.55 82.45 16.86
CA THR A 2 8.91 81.27 16.30
C THR A 2 9.98 80.18 16.09
N LYS A 3 9.92 79.10 16.84
CA LYS A 3 10.83 77.97 16.70
C LYS A 3 10.28 77.11 15.60
N LYS A 4 11.01 76.94 14.51
CA LYS A 4 10.74 75.95 13.42
C LYS A 4 11.20 74.59 13.91
N ILE A 5 10.28 73.65 13.98
CA ILE A 5 10.58 72.25 14.22
C ILE A 5 10.74 71.56 12.82
N THR A 6 11.98 71.18 12.55
CA THR A 6 12.30 70.43 11.32
C THR A 6 12.08 68.91 11.59
N ALA A 7 11.06 68.33 11.00
CA ALA A 7 10.83 66.91 11.06
C ALA A 7 11.74 66.21 10.03
N ILE A 8 12.64 65.36 10.52
CA ILE A 8 13.47 64.47 9.70
C ILE A 8 12.67 63.15 9.45
N PHE A 9 12.20 62.97 8.24
CA PHE A 9 11.66 61.66 7.80
C PHE A 9 12.82 60.74 7.50
N LEU A 10 13.02 59.73 8.35
CA LEU A 10 13.94 58.61 8.09
C LEU A 10 13.18 57.56 7.28
N ALA A 11 13.39 57.55 5.97
CA ALA A 11 12.86 56.49 5.10
C ALA A 11 13.69 55.22 5.29
N LEU A 12 13.16 54.28 6.03
CA LEU A 12 13.74 52.93 6.16
C LEU A 12 13.43 52.13 4.90
N TYR A 13 14.36 52.08 3.98
CA TYR A 13 14.28 51.16 2.83
C TYR A 13 14.52 49.74 3.33
N MET A 14 13.44 48.93 3.52
CA MET A 14 13.56 47.47 3.64
C MET A 14 13.90 46.93 2.26
N ALA A 15 15.14 46.60 2.03
CA ALA A 15 15.54 45.77 0.90
C ALA A 15 15.02 44.36 1.16
N ILE A 16 13.85 44.04 0.60
CA ILE A 16 13.41 42.66 0.51
C ILE A 16 14.36 42.01 -0.49
N SER A 17 15.35 41.30 0.01
CA SER A 17 16.18 40.41 -0.79
C SER A 17 15.27 39.25 -1.27
N VAL A 18 14.70 39.37 -2.44
CA VAL A 18 14.10 38.25 -3.15
C VAL A 18 15.27 37.36 -3.52
N LEU A 19 15.55 36.37 -2.69
CA LEU A 19 16.45 35.29 -3.08
C LEU A 19 15.85 34.66 -4.34
N PRO A 20 16.61 34.52 -5.45
CA PRO A 20 16.11 33.86 -6.62
C PRO A 20 15.75 32.43 -6.21
N MET A 21 14.47 32.09 -6.25
CA MET A 21 14.06 30.69 -6.25
C MET A 21 14.68 30.08 -7.49
N THR A 22 15.79 29.39 -7.34
CA THR A 22 16.30 28.53 -8.40
C THR A 22 15.28 27.43 -8.59
N ILE A 23 14.44 27.57 -9.61
CA ILE A 23 13.61 26.48 -10.09
C ILE A 23 14.59 25.42 -10.60
N GLN A 24 14.80 24.39 -9.78
CA GLN A 24 15.61 23.25 -10.20
C GLN A 24 14.91 22.63 -11.40
N ALA A 25 15.63 22.50 -12.51
CA ALA A 25 15.08 21.82 -13.69
C ALA A 25 14.67 20.40 -13.31
N ALA A 26 13.52 19.95 -13.85
CA ALA A 26 13.06 18.59 -13.64
C ALA A 26 14.16 17.62 -14.09
N SER A 27 14.52 16.68 -13.23
CA SER A 27 15.57 15.68 -13.48
C SER A 27 15.08 14.29 -13.15
N LYS A 28 15.63 13.30 -13.85
CA LYS A 28 15.39 11.89 -13.56
C LYS A 28 16.37 11.43 -12.48
N PRO A 29 15.90 11.12 -11.25
CA PRO A 29 16.79 10.69 -10.19
C PRO A 29 17.20 9.23 -10.37
N ASP A 30 18.42 8.91 -9.97
CA ASP A 30 18.90 7.53 -9.83
C ASP A 30 18.49 7.02 -8.42
N ILE A 31 17.28 6.46 -8.33
CA ILE A 31 16.70 5.99 -7.07
C ILE A 31 17.47 4.77 -6.56
N LYS A 32 17.87 4.81 -5.31
CA LYS A 32 18.59 3.75 -4.60
C LYS A 32 17.81 3.21 -3.42
N VAL A 33 18.14 2.00 -3.00
CA VAL A 33 17.60 1.44 -1.75
C VAL A 33 17.96 2.37 -0.59
N GLY A 34 16.94 2.78 0.16
CA GLY A 34 17.05 3.75 1.25
C GLY A 34 16.56 5.14 0.90
N ASP A 35 16.46 5.50 -0.39
CA ASP A 35 15.98 6.81 -0.83
C ASP A 35 14.50 7.00 -0.53
N TYR A 36 14.14 8.25 -0.32
CA TYR A 36 12.77 8.67 -0.02
C TYR A 36 12.17 9.49 -1.15
N VAL A 37 10.90 9.20 -1.43
CA VAL A 37 10.03 9.96 -2.34
C VAL A 37 8.81 10.44 -1.58
N LYS A 38 8.34 11.66 -1.83
CA LYS A 38 7.11 12.20 -1.28
C LYS A 38 6.08 12.33 -2.39
N MET A 39 5.01 11.57 -2.30
CA MET A 39 3.90 11.52 -3.26
C MET A 39 2.59 11.22 -2.54
N GLY A 40 1.51 11.89 -2.95
CA GLY A 40 0.17 11.73 -2.41
C GLY A 40 -0.05 12.46 -1.09
N VAL A 41 -1.33 12.75 -0.82
CA VAL A 41 -1.80 13.35 0.44
C VAL A 41 -2.99 12.57 0.93
N TYR A 42 -2.83 11.84 2.03
CA TYR A 42 -3.88 11.03 2.63
C TYR A 42 -4.15 11.52 4.07
N ASN A 43 -5.43 11.68 4.44
CA ASN A 43 -5.83 12.23 5.74
C ASN A 43 -5.10 13.54 6.11
N ASN A 44 -5.00 14.47 5.15
CA ASN A 44 -4.31 15.76 5.27
C ASN A 44 -2.79 15.66 5.56
N ALA A 45 -2.19 14.51 5.42
CA ALA A 45 -0.75 14.30 5.57
C ALA A 45 -0.12 13.82 4.26
N SER A 46 1.04 14.39 3.90
CA SER A 46 1.81 13.88 2.77
C SER A 46 2.34 12.49 3.08
N ILE A 47 2.25 11.59 2.12
CA ILE A 47 2.80 10.24 2.25
C ILE A 47 4.27 10.28 1.87
N LEU A 48 5.11 9.77 2.75
CA LEU A 48 6.52 9.53 2.53
C LEU A 48 6.73 8.06 2.19
N TRP A 49 7.44 7.79 1.11
CA TRP A 49 7.74 6.46 0.61
C TRP A 49 9.24 6.22 0.66
N ARG A 50 9.65 5.02 1.02
CA ARG A 50 11.06 4.62 1.02
C ARG A 50 11.30 3.51 0.02
N CYS A 51 12.33 3.63 -0.80
CA CYS A 51 12.80 2.55 -1.65
C CYS A 51 13.39 1.43 -0.78
N VAL A 52 12.77 0.26 -0.80
CA VAL A 52 13.13 -0.87 0.07
C VAL A 52 13.85 -2.00 -0.67
N SER A 53 13.66 -2.07 -1.97
CA SER A 53 14.40 -2.98 -2.87
C SER A 53 14.31 -2.47 -4.30
N ILE A 54 15.15 -3.01 -5.17
CA ILE A 54 15.11 -2.78 -6.62
C ILE A 54 15.20 -4.15 -7.29
N ASP A 55 14.25 -4.43 -8.17
CA ASP A 55 14.20 -5.66 -8.95
C ASP A 55 13.85 -5.36 -10.43
N ASN A 56 13.45 -6.38 -11.19
CA ASN A 56 13.10 -6.24 -12.60
C ASN A 56 11.89 -5.33 -12.86
N ASN A 57 11.05 -5.08 -11.86
CA ASN A 57 9.94 -4.14 -11.95
C ASN A 57 10.39 -2.70 -11.67
N GLY A 58 11.57 -2.51 -11.09
CA GLY A 58 12.13 -1.23 -10.70
C GLY A 58 12.20 -1.04 -9.18
N PRO A 59 12.28 0.22 -8.71
CA PRO A 59 12.31 0.54 -7.29
C PRO A 59 10.98 0.20 -6.59
N LEU A 60 11.01 -0.69 -5.61
CA LEU A 60 9.88 -0.99 -4.73
C LEU A 60 9.82 0.07 -3.62
N MET A 61 8.78 0.88 -3.67
CA MET A 61 8.51 1.94 -2.70
C MET A 61 7.54 1.43 -1.65
N LEU A 62 7.88 1.57 -0.38
CA LEU A 62 7.04 1.19 0.77
C LEU A 62 6.71 2.45 1.57
N ALA A 63 5.46 2.62 1.97
CA ALA A 63 5.06 3.71 2.85
C ALA A 63 5.91 3.70 4.13
N ASP A 64 6.46 4.87 4.50
CA ASP A 64 7.33 5.02 5.67
C ASP A 64 6.57 4.69 6.96
N LYS A 65 5.30 5.10 7.01
CA LYS A 65 4.40 4.89 8.13
C LYS A 65 3.13 4.14 7.72
N ILE A 66 2.40 3.67 8.72
CA ILE A 66 1.01 3.23 8.57
C ILE A 66 0.19 4.43 8.06
N VAL A 67 -0.52 4.24 6.96
CA VAL A 67 -1.36 5.31 6.37
C VAL A 67 -2.77 5.32 6.97
N ASP A 68 -3.28 4.15 7.36
CA ASP A 68 -4.61 3.96 7.96
C ASP A 68 -4.65 2.66 8.76
N THR A 69 -5.71 2.42 9.50
CA THR A 69 -6.09 1.11 10.04
C THR A 69 -7.39 0.68 9.40
N LEU A 70 -7.42 -0.52 8.84
CA LEU A 70 -8.54 -0.96 8.02
C LEU A 70 -8.64 -2.49 8.02
N ALA A 71 -9.87 -3.01 8.01
CA ALA A 71 -10.06 -4.43 7.78
C ALA A 71 -9.52 -4.82 6.39
N TYR A 72 -8.93 -5.99 6.30
CA TYR A 72 -8.44 -6.51 5.03
C TYR A 72 -9.60 -6.87 4.10
N ASP A 73 -10.62 -7.51 4.66
CA ASP A 73 -11.86 -7.86 3.97
C ASP A 73 -13.02 -7.87 4.98
N ALA A 74 -14.25 -7.70 4.50
CA ALA A 74 -15.42 -7.73 5.35
C ALA A 74 -15.94 -9.16 5.54
N LYS A 75 -16.51 -9.47 6.68
CA LYS A 75 -17.29 -10.68 6.90
C LYS A 75 -18.70 -10.49 6.38
N THR A 76 -19.18 -11.38 5.56
CA THR A 76 -20.58 -11.42 5.13
C THR A 76 -20.81 -12.61 4.18
N ASN A 77 -22.00 -13.14 4.17
CA ASN A 77 -22.43 -14.16 3.21
C ASN A 77 -22.63 -13.62 1.78
N ASP A 78 -22.56 -12.31 1.60
CA ASP A 78 -22.55 -11.67 0.29
C ASP A 78 -21.12 -11.57 -0.30
N ASN A 79 -20.12 -12.06 0.43
CA ASN A 79 -18.75 -12.10 -0.07
C ASN A 79 -18.69 -12.97 -1.34
N SER A 80 -18.32 -12.38 -2.48
CA SER A 80 -18.21 -13.06 -3.76
C SER A 80 -17.28 -14.25 -3.68
N ASN A 81 -16.26 -14.19 -2.84
CA ASN A 81 -15.34 -15.28 -2.57
C ASN A 81 -16.00 -16.49 -1.90
N SER A 82 -17.06 -16.31 -1.13
CA SER A 82 -17.78 -17.42 -0.53
C SER A 82 -18.57 -18.25 -1.56
N LYS A 83 -18.85 -17.66 -2.73
CA LYS A 83 -19.62 -18.29 -3.80
C LYS A 83 -18.76 -19.03 -4.83
N SER A 84 -17.59 -18.50 -5.13
CA SER A 84 -16.70 -19.03 -6.19
C SER A 84 -15.70 -20.07 -5.69
N HIS A 85 -15.30 -20.00 -4.43
CA HIS A 85 -14.31 -20.89 -3.83
C HIS A 85 -14.97 -21.66 -2.69
N SER A 86 -15.33 -22.89 -2.92
CA SER A 86 -16.05 -23.77 -2.03
C SER A 86 -16.01 -23.42 -0.55
N ARG A 87 -17.19 -23.16 -0.02
CA ARG A 87 -17.49 -23.34 1.37
C ARG A 87 -16.59 -22.79 2.38
N SER A 88 -16.89 -21.72 2.89
CA SER A 88 -16.61 -21.68 4.28
C SER A 88 -17.46 -20.65 4.94
N TYR A 89 -18.39 -21.17 5.74
CA TYR A 89 -19.02 -20.41 6.79
C TYR A 89 -18.03 -19.54 7.58
N LYS A 90 -16.74 -19.90 7.59
CA LYS A 90 -15.69 -19.11 8.24
C LYS A 90 -15.35 -17.82 7.51
N ARG A 91 -15.49 -17.76 6.16
CA ARG A 91 -15.40 -16.49 5.44
C ARG A 91 -16.57 -15.57 5.75
N ASP A 92 -17.75 -16.14 5.86
CA ASP A 92 -18.92 -15.37 6.24
C ASP A 92 -18.78 -14.76 7.64
N ASP A 93 -18.07 -15.46 8.54
CA ASP A 93 -17.83 -15.03 9.92
C ASP A 93 -16.59 -14.16 10.13
N TYR A 94 -15.55 -14.31 9.28
CA TYR A 94 -14.22 -13.73 9.52
C TYR A 94 -13.63 -12.94 8.35
N GLY A 95 -14.29 -12.90 7.19
CA GLY A 95 -13.74 -12.33 5.95
C GLY A 95 -12.83 -13.32 5.20
N SER A 96 -12.49 -13.00 3.96
CA SER A 96 -11.67 -13.82 3.08
C SER A 96 -10.19 -13.41 3.13
N ASN A 97 -9.31 -14.40 3.09
CA ASN A 97 -7.88 -14.18 2.94
C ASN A 97 -7.39 -14.18 1.47
N TYR A 98 -8.31 -14.05 0.53
CA TYR A 98 -8.01 -14.07 -0.89
C TYR A 98 -7.67 -12.67 -1.41
N TRP A 99 -6.40 -12.43 -1.77
CA TRP A 99 -5.94 -11.10 -2.17
C TRP A 99 -6.66 -10.54 -3.39
N LYS A 100 -6.82 -11.36 -4.42
CA LYS A 100 -7.38 -10.94 -5.72
C LYS A 100 -8.72 -10.23 -5.59
N ASP A 101 -9.59 -10.76 -4.73
CA ASP A 101 -10.95 -10.27 -4.55
C ASP A 101 -11.17 -9.64 -3.17
N SER A 102 -10.12 -9.14 -2.52
CA SER A 102 -10.24 -8.46 -1.23
C SER A 102 -10.67 -7.00 -1.36
N ASN A 103 -11.43 -6.52 -0.39
CA ASN A 103 -11.76 -5.10 -0.27
C ASN A 103 -10.50 -4.23 -0.15
N MET A 104 -9.46 -4.73 0.51
CA MET A 104 -8.18 -4.04 0.64
C MET A 104 -7.55 -3.75 -0.73
N ARG A 105 -7.50 -4.75 -1.62
CA ARG A 105 -6.94 -4.57 -2.96
C ARG A 105 -7.78 -3.61 -3.80
N SER A 106 -9.11 -3.74 -3.74
CA SER A 106 -10.04 -2.86 -4.45
C SER A 106 -9.85 -1.41 -4.01
N TRP A 107 -9.85 -1.16 -2.70
CA TRP A 107 -9.64 0.17 -2.14
C TRP A 107 -8.28 0.78 -2.50
N LEU A 108 -7.20 0.01 -2.38
CA LEU A 108 -5.85 0.48 -2.69
C LEU A 108 -5.68 0.92 -4.14
N ASN A 109 -6.46 0.35 -5.07
CA ASN A 109 -6.36 0.64 -6.50
C ASN A 109 -7.51 1.52 -7.02
N SER A 110 -8.37 2.03 -6.17
CA SER A 110 -9.50 2.88 -6.52
C SER A 110 -9.14 4.35 -6.50
N THR A 111 -9.55 5.08 -7.55
CA THR A 111 -9.53 6.55 -7.63
C THR A 111 -10.89 7.17 -7.28
N ALA A 112 -11.87 6.35 -6.87
CA ALA A 112 -13.21 6.79 -6.61
C ALA A 112 -13.28 7.78 -5.45
N ALA A 113 -14.19 8.75 -5.55
CA ALA A 113 -14.48 9.67 -4.47
C ALA A 113 -15.10 8.94 -3.26
N GLU A 114 -15.17 9.63 -2.14
CA GLU A 114 -15.82 9.17 -0.91
C GLU A 114 -17.23 8.63 -1.19
N GLY A 115 -17.57 7.47 -0.64
CA GLY A 115 -18.83 6.77 -0.84
C GLY A 115 -19.05 6.19 -2.24
N LYS A 116 -18.02 6.17 -3.09
CA LYS A 116 -18.09 5.67 -4.48
C LYS A 116 -17.11 4.54 -4.79
N VAL A 117 -16.39 4.06 -3.80
CA VAL A 117 -15.53 2.88 -3.96
C VAL A 117 -16.39 1.67 -4.27
N ASP A 118 -16.00 0.90 -5.26
CA ASP A 118 -16.63 -0.38 -5.58
C ASP A 118 -16.03 -1.47 -4.68
N TRP A 119 -16.75 -1.78 -3.61
CA TRP A 119 -16.33 -2.78 -2.66
C TRP A 119 -16.75 -4.16 -3.12
N LEU A 120 -15.84 -5.11 -3.07
CA LEU A 120 -16.09 -6.49 -3.54
C LEU A 120 -16.92 -7.29 -2.55
N CYS A 121 -16.87 -6.93 -1.27
CA CYS A 121 -17.58 -7.62 -0.21
C CYS A 121 -18.36 -6.63 0.64
N GLY A 122 -19.68 -6.87 0.76
CA GLY A 122 -20.57 -6.07 1.59
C GLY A 122 -20.76 -4.63 1.13
N ASN A 123 -20.92 -4.38 -0.12
CA ASN A 123 -20.88 -3.12 -0.88
C ASN A 123 -21.92 -2.05 -0.47
N PRO A 124 -21.60 -1.00 0.31
CA PRO A 124 -20.41 -0.87 1.14
C PRO A 124 -20.50 -1.76 2.39
N PRO A 125 -19.38 -2.17 2.98
CA PRO A 125 -19.40 -2.92 4.22
C PRO A 125 -20.06 -2.11 5.34
N LYS A 126 -21.11 -2.66 5.93
CA LYS A 126 -21.87 -2.05 7.01
C LYS A 126 -21.18 -2.28 8.36
N ASP A 127 -21.57 -1.48 9.33
CA ASP A 127 -21.23 -1.74 10.73
C ASP A 127 -21.58 -3.19 11.11
N GLY A 128 -20.64 -3.85 11.79
CA GLY A 128 -20.76 -5.26 12.14
C GLY A 128 -20.23 -6.24 11.08
N TYR A 129 -19.99 -5.78 9.85
CA TYR A 129 -19.26 -6.59 8.84
C TYR A 129 -17.74 -6.44 8.94
N VAL A 130 -17.30 -5.42 9.64
CA VAL A 130 -15.92 -5.23 10.07
C VAL A 130 -15.92 -4.99 11.57
N SER A 131 -14.86 -5.41 12.24
CA SER A 131 -14.68 -5.18 13.67
C SER A 131 -14.03 -3.81 13.88
N GLY A 132 -14.54 -3.06 14.84
CA GLY A 132 -13.97 -1.77 15.20
C GLY A 132 -14.62 -0.59 14.46
N VAL A 133 -14.12 0.60 14.78
CA VAL A 133 -14.66 1.86 14.28
C VAL A 133 -13.93 2.24 13.01
N GLY A 134 -14.46 1.89 11.89
CA GLY A 134 -13.93 2.37 10.63
C GLY A 134 -15.08 2.48 9.64
N ALA A 135 -15.47 3.70 9.31
CA ALA A 135 -16.42 3.97 8.25
C ALA A 135 -15.80 3.54 6.91
N TYR A 136 -15.88 2.25 6.64
CA TYR A 136 -15.45 1.66 5.37
C TYR A 136 -16.19 2.28 4.20
N ASN A 137 -17.50 2.54 4.41
CA ASN A 137 -18.46 3.05 3.46
C ASN A 137 -18.23 4.51 3.05
N GLU A 138 -17.55 5.30 3.87
CA GLU A 138 -17.31 6.73 3.62
C GLU A 138 -15.88 7.01 3.10
N LYS A 139 -15.05 5.98 2.90
CA LYS A 139 -13.70 6.19 2.40
C LYS A 139 -13.68 6.45 0.90
N ALA A 140 -12.90 7.43 0.49
CA ALA A 140 -12.45 7.53 -0.88
C ALA A 140 -11.44 6.41 -1.18
N GLY A 141 -11.32 6.03 -2.44
CA GLY A 141 -10.26 5.11 -2.88
C GLY A 141 -8.87 5.66 -2.56
N PHE A 142 -7.92 4.79 -2.27
CA PHE A 142 -6.58 5.22 -1.86
C PHE A 142 -5.88 6.05 -2.94
N LEU A 143 -6.02 5.68 -4.22
CA LEU A 143 -5.44 6.45 -5.34
C LEU A 143 -6.08 7.82 -5.55
N ASN A 144 -7.24 8.10 -4.94
CA ASN A 144 -7.81 9.45 -4.92
C ASN A 144 -6.95 10.47 -4.13
N ALA A 145 -6.03 9.97 -3.30
CA ALA A 145 -5.05 10.80 -2.58
C ALA A 145 -3.89 11.32 -3.46
N PHE A 146 -3.87 10.99 -4.74
CA PHE A 146 -2.78 11.28 -5.68
C PHE A 146 -3.28 12.05 -6.89
N SER A 147 -2.44 12.94 -7.41
CA SER A 147 -2.65 13.52 -8.72
C SER A 147 -2.50 12.48 -9.84
N LYS A 148 -3.08 12.74 -11.00
CA LYS A 148 -2.92 11.86 -12.18
C LYS A 148 -1.45 11.61 -12.52
N SER A 149 -0.61 12.63 -12.47
CA SER A 149 0.82 12.50 -12.75
C SER A 149 1.59 11.71 -11.69
N GLU A 150 1.16 11.72 -10.43
CA GLU A 150 1.72 10.85 -9.40
C GLU A 150 1.27 9.40 -9.60
N ILE A 151 0.00 9.17 -9.96
CA ILE A 151 -0.48 7.82 -10.31
C ILE A 151 0.27 7.27 -11.54
N ALA A 152 0.61 8.14 -12.51
CA ALA A 152 1.39 7.76 -13.69
C ALA A 152 2.83 7.34 -13.34
N ALA A 153 3.38 7.88 -12.25
CA ALA A 153 4.68 7.44 -11.74
C ALA A 153 4.64 6.08 -11.04
N MET A 154 3.46 5.53 -10.77
CA MET A 154 3.28 4.20 -10.23
C MET A 154 3.15 3.19 -11.37
N LYS A 155 4.07 2.24 -11.45
CA LYS A 155 4.06 1.20 -12.47
C LYS A 155 2.91 0.23 -12.22
N THR A 156 2.16 -0.12 -13.25
CA THR A 156 1.25 -1.27 -13.21
C THR A 156 2.08 -2.54 -13.33
N VAL A 157 1.96 -3.45 -12.37
CA VAL A 157 2.76 -4.67 -12.33
C VAL A 157 1.85 -5.89 -12.19
N THR A 158 2.21 -6.96 -12.90
CA THR A 158 1.62 -8.27 -12.70
C THR A 158 2.49 -9.06 -11.74
N GLN A 159 1.89 -9.49 -10.64
CA GLN A 159 2.58 -10.18 -9.57
C GLN A 159 1.93 -11.53 -9.29
N ARG A 160 2.72 -12.44 -8.75
CA ARG A 160 2.20 -13.69 -8.19
C ARG A 160 1.73 -13.43 -6.77
N SER A 161 0.50 -13.82 -6.48
CA SER A 161 -0.08 -13.79 -5.14
C SER A 161 -0.37 -15.22 -4.67
N LEU A 162 0.06 -15.55 -3.46
CA LEU A 162 -0.20 -16.85 -2.87
C LEU A 162 -1.70 -17.00 -2.61
N VAL A 163 -2.23 -18.18 -2.84
CA VAL A 163 -3.61 -18.57 -2.57
C VAL A 163 -3.60 -19.71 -1.55
N SER A 164 -4.50 -19.67 -0.57
CA SER A 164 -4.60 -20.74 0.41
C SER A 164 -5.10 -22.05 -0.21
N HIS A 165 -4.77 -23.20 0.38
CA HIS A 165 -5.18 -24.50 -0.11
C HIS A 165 -6.69 -24.65 -0.32
N PRO A 166 -7.55 -24.16 0.60
CA PRO A 166 -8.99 -24.23 0.40
C PRO A 166 -9.49 -23.50 -0.84
N GLU A 167 -8.75 -22.46 -1.29
CA GLU A 167 -9.08 -21.72 -2.50
C GLU A 167 -8.77 -22.49 -3.75
N TYR A 168 -7.69 -23.23 -3.73
CA TYR A 168 -7.21 -23.91 -4.91
C TYR A 168 -7.91 -25.24 -5.19
N ASN A 169 -8.80 -25.67 -4.28
CA ASN A 169 -9.46 -26.96 -4.33
C ASN A 169 -8.47 -28.13 -4.58
N LYS A 170 -7.22 -27.91 -4.31
CA LYS A 170 -6.20 -28.95 -4.32
C LYS A 170 -6.23 -29.59 -2.95
N GLY A 171 -6.42 -30.90 -2.90
CA GLY A 171 -6.32 -31.66 -1.66
C GLY A 171 -5.09 -31.21 -0.87
N ILE A 172 -5.22 -31.15 0.43
CA ILE A 172 -4.10 -30.84 1.33
C ILE A 172 -2.96 -31.76 0.91
N VAL A 173 -1.87 -31.18 0.46
CA VAL A 173 -0.65 -31.93 0.24
C VAL A 173 -0.02 -32.05 1.61
N ASP A 174 -0.03 -33.24 2.16
CA ASP A 174 0.65 -33.54 3.41
C ASP A 174 2.09 -33.06 3.32
N GLY A 175 2.50 -32.24 4.30
CA GLY A 175 3.85 -31.73 4.35
C GLY A 175 4.10 -30.52 3.49
N ASP A 176 3.08 -29.75 3.12
CA ASP A 176 3.27 -28.45 2.52
C ASP A 176 4.05 -27.55 3.49
N ALA A 177 5.27 -27.22 3.07
CA ALA A 177 6.17 -26.34 3.84
C ALA A 177 5.53 -24.99 4.18
N ASN A 178 4.42 -24.64 3.54
CA ASN A 178 3.70 -23.41 3.82
C ASN A 178 2.83 -23.49 5.08
N SER A 179 2.38 -24.68 5.49
CA SER A 179 1.63 -24.83 6.71
C SER A 179 2.49 -24.56 7.94
N ASP A 180 3.78 -24.90 7.88
CA ASP A 180 4.72 -24.72 8.98
C ASP A 180 5.01 -23.24 9.25
N LEU A 181 4.79 -22.36 8.27
CA LEU A 181 4.97 -20.92 8.43
C LEU A 181 3.99 -20.28 9.41
N LEU A 182 2.92 -20.95 9.76
CA LEU A 182 1.91 -20.42 10.69
C LEU A 182 2.48 -20.06 12.05
N TYR A 183 3.53 -20.76 12.46
CA TYR A 183 4.09 -20.68 13.81
C TYR A 183 5.40 -19.93 13.89
N TYR A 184 5.95 -19.49 12.75
CA TYR A 184 7.17 -18.70 12.78
C TYR A 184 6.89 -17.32 13.33
N THR A 185 7.73 -16.92 14.27
CA THR A 185 7.66 -15.64 14.95
C THR A 185 8.66 -14.64 14.39
N ASP A 186 9.69 -15.10 13.71
CA ASP A 186 10.70 -14.26 13.06
C ASP A 186 10.43 -14.18 11.56
N ILE A 187 10.42 -12.96 11.02
CA ILE A 187 10.13 -12.73 9.60
C ILE A 187 11.16 -13.38 8.68
N SER A 188 12.41 -13.51 9.13
CA SER A 188 13.46 -14.17 8.34
C SER A 188 13.23 -15.67 8.20
N GLU A 189 12.58 -16.28 9.17
CA GLU A 189 12.22 -17.70 9.20
C GLU A 189 10.90 -17.97 8.46
N ALA A 190 10.02 -16.96 8.39
CA ALA A 190 8.73 -17.08 7.72
C ALA A 190 8.83 -17.11 6.17
N VAL A 191 10.00 -16.90 5.62
CA VAL A 191 10.23 -16.96 4.17
C VAL A 191 10.54 -18.38 3.76
N ALA A 192 9.50 -19.11 3.43
CA ALA A 192 9.63 -20.48 2.97
C ALA A 192 9.67 -20.62 1.45
N ASN A 193 9.93 -21.82 1.04
CA ASN A 193 9.77 -22.28 -0.33
C ASN A 193 8.28 -22.51 -0.58
N TYR A 194 7.58 -21.48 -1.04
CA TYR A 194 6.19 -21.63 -1.48
C TYR A 194 6.10 -22.57 -2.68
N ASP A 195 5.15 -23.50 -2.63
CA ASP A 195 4.81 -24.32 -3.80
C ASP A 195 4.30 -23.41 -4.92
N SER A 196 4.92 -23.51 -6.09
CA SER A 196 4.58 -22.67 -7.24
C SER A 196 3.17 -22.89 -7.76
N SER A 197 2.53 -24.01 -7.41
CA SER A 197 1.18 -24.36 -7.84
C SER A 197 0.08 -23.62 -7.10
N TYR A 198 0.39 -22.96 -5.97
CA TYR A 198 -0.56 -22.20 -5.16
C TYR A 198 -0.48 -20.69 -5.39
N PHE A 199 -0.10 -20.29 -6.57
CA PHE A 199 -0.05 -18.88 -6.92
C PHE A 199 -1.03 -18.54 -8.03
N GLU A 200 -1.65 -17.39 -7.90
CA GLU A 200 -2.35 -16.69 -8.96
C GLU A 200 -1.61 -15.40 -9.33
N THR A 201 -1.91 -14.86 -10.49
CA THR A 201 -1.43 -13.57 -10.92
C THR A 201 -2.47 -12.49 -10.63
N THR A 202 -2.02 -11.36 -10.12
CA THR A 202 -2.81 -10.15 -9.96
C THR A 202 -2.09 -8.98 -10.61
N THR A 203 -2.85 -8.05 -11.17
CA THR A 203 -2.31 -6.85 -11.84
C THR A 203 -2.83 -5.63 -11.13
N GLU A 204 -1.94 -4.83 -10.57
CA GLU A 204 -2.27 -3.65 -9.78
C GLU A 204 -1.14 -2.62 -9.77
N LYS A 205 -1.43 -1.40 -9.31
CA LYS A 205 -0.44 -0.36 -9.05
C LYS A 205 0.02 -0.38 -7.60
N VAL A 206 -0.92 -0.45 -6.66
CA VAL A 206 -0.66 -0.40 -5.22
C VAL A 206 -1.06 -1.71 -4.57
N PHE A 207 -0.21 -2.22 -3.71
CA PHE A 207 -0.38 -3.51 -3.05
C PHE A 207 0.20 -3.52 -1.63
N LEU A 208 -0.08 -4.56 -0.87
CA LEU A 208 0.62 -4.87 0.37
C LEU A 208 1.81 -5.79 0.07
N LEU A 209 2.87 -5.73 0.88
CA LEU A 209 3.98 -6.68 0.75
C LEU A 209 3.51 -8.11 1.01
N ASP A 210 4.10 -9.07 0.31
CA ASP A 210 4.08 -10.46 0.75
C ASP A 210 5.21 -10.74 1.75
N VAL A 211 5.21 -11.93 2.35
CA VAL A 211 6.24 -12.32 3.33
C VAL A 211 7.64 -12.29 2.71
N LYS A 212 7.81 -12.67 1.44
CA LYS A 212 9.11 -12.66 0.76
C LYS A 212 9.63 -11.24 0.54
N GLN A 213 8.75 -10.33 0.14
CA GLN A 213 9.09 -8.91 0.02
C GLN A 213 9.40 -8.30 1.39
N ALA A 214 8.61 -8.62 2.43
CA ALA A 214 8.87 -8.16 3.79
C ALA A 214 10.24 -8.67 4.30
N ASN A 215 10.62 -9.91 3.99
CA ASN A 215 11.94 -10.43 4.31
C ASN A 215 13.07 -9.69 3.54
N ALA A 216 12.82 -9.33 2.29
CA ALA A 216 13.78 -8.51 1.54
C ALA A 216 13.98 -7.13 2.19
N VAL A 217 12.91 -6.51 2.69
CA VAL A 217 12.99 -5.27 3.49
C VAL A 217 13.85 -5.48 4.73
N TRP A 218 13.65 -6.58 5.47
CA TRP A 218 14.45 -6.91 6.64
C TRP A 218 15.95 -7.07 6.30
N LYS A 219 16.24 -7.74 5.20
CA LYS A 219 17.64 -7.96 4.75
C LYS A 219 18.32 -6.67 4.30
N ASN A 220 17.61 -5.83 3.56
CA ASN A 220 18.18 -4.62 2.95
C ASN A 220 18.25 -3.45 3.95
N LEU A 221 17.26 -3.33 4.83
CA LEU A 221 17.06 -2.19 5.69
C LEU A 221 16.73 -2.64 7.11
N LYS A 222 17.67 -3.28 7.79
CA LYS A 222 17.49 -3.86 9.13
C LYS A 222 16.60 -3.03 10.05
N GLY A 223 15.55 -3.66 10.59
CA GLY A 223 14.59 -3.02 11.49
C GLY A 223 13.47 -2.23 10.80
N TYR A 224 13.58 -1.89 9.51
CA TYR A 224 12.56 -1.11 8.81
C TYR A 224 11.27 -1.88 8.50
N TYR A 225 11.25 -3.19 8.69
CA TYR A 225 10.05 -4.01 8.59
C TYR A 225 9.05 -3.76 9.74
N VAL A 226 9.50 -3.26 10.89
CA VAL A 226 8.61 -2.70 11.91
C VAL A 226 8.04 -1.39 11.41
N ALA A 227 6.72 -1.24 11.47
CA ALA A 227 6.04 -0.02 11.05
C ALA A 227 5.63 0.84 12.25
N TYR A 228 5.50 2.12 12.01
CA TYR A 228 5.06 3.09 13.02
C TYR A 228 3.82 3.84 12.50
N ASN A 229 2.88 4.14 13.40
CA ASN A 229 1.77 5.04 13.10
C ASN A 229 2.23 6.51 13.13
N ASN A 230 1.29 7.43 12.90
CA ASN A 230 1.62 8.87 12.91
C ASN A 230 2.04 9.40 14.28
N ASP A 231 1.63 8.74 15.36
CA ASP A 231 2.01 9.09 16.73
C ASP A 231 3.39 8.54 17.13
N GLY A 232 4.05 7.83 16.23
CA GLY A 232 5.37 7.24 16.44
C GLY A 232 5.34 5.95 17.25
N MET A 233 4.19 5.32 17.42
CA MET A 233 4.06 4.00 18.06
C MET A 233 4.24 2.90 17.03
N ALA A 234 5.00 1.87 17.39
CA ALA A 234 5.10 0.65 16.58
C ALA A 234 3.73 -0.01 16.46
N TRP A 235 3.30 -0.30 15.24
CA TRP A 235 1.95 -0.79 14.98
C TRP A 235 1.97 -2.01 14.06
N PRO A 236 1.11 -3.03 14.28
CA PRO A 236 1.01 -4.17 13.40
C PRO A 236 0.41 -3.77 12.05
N TYR A 237 0.78 -4.45 10.97
CA TYR A 237 0.27 -4.16 9.63
C TYR A 237 0.08 -5.39 8.77
N TRP A 238 -0.93 -5.34 7.90
CA TRP A 238 -1.29 -6.42 7.00
C TRP A 238 -0.20 -6.72 5.96
N LEU A 239 -0.06 -7.99 5.64
CA LEU A 239 0.58 -8.49 4.42
C LEU A 239 -0.49 -8.99 3.45
N ARG A 240 -0.14 -9.18 2.17
CA ARG A 240 -1.05 -9.84 1.21
C ARG A 240 -0.89 -11.37 1.18
N THR A 241 -0.06 -11.95 2.01
CA THR A 241 0.15 -13.39 2.11
C THR A 241 -0.90 -14.01 3.02
N PRO A 242 -1.74 -14.92 2.52
CA PRO A 242 -2.69 -15.64 3.34
C PRO A 242 -1.99 -16.67 4.23
N VAL A 243 -2.71 -17.15 5.22
CA VAL A 243 -2.40 -18.40 5.89
C VAL A 243 -2.80 -19.55 4.97
N THR A 244 -1.91 -20.51 4.78
CA THR A 244 -2.07 -21.51 3.71
C THR A 244 -3.07 -22.61 4.01
N ASP A 245 -3.29 -22.96 5.25
CA ASP A 245 -4.17 -24.05 5.69
C ASP A 245 -5.63 -23.63 5.97
N CYS A 246 -5.92 -22.35 5.84
CA CYS A 246 -7.27 -21.81 6.05
C CYS A 246 -7.59 -20.71 5.05
N ASN A 247 -8.87 -20.38 4.93
CA ASN A 247 -9.36 -19.37 3.97
C ASN A 247 -9.84 -18.08 4.62
N HIS A 248 -9.52 -17.85 5.89
CA HIS A 248 -10.03 -16.76 6.70
C HIS A 248 -9.01 -16.10 7.62
N ASP A 249 -7.72 -16.41 7.48
CA ASP A 249 -6.64 -15.74 8.22
C ASP A 249 -5.61 -15.18 7.25
N MET A 250 -5.24 -13.93 7.45
CA MET A 250 -4.16 -13.24 6.76
C MET A 250 -2.92 -13.15 7.65
N ARG A 251 -1.76 -13.09 7.01
CA ARG A 251 -0.52 -12.78 7.71
C ARG A 251 -0.39 -11.29 7.92
N TYR A 252 0.26 -10.94 9.02
CA TYR A 252 0.62 -9.56 9.36
C TYR A 252 2.00 -9.53 10.01
N ILE A 253 2.63 -8.36 10.03
CA ILE A 253 3.81 -8.08 10.84
C ILE A 253 3.35 -7.40 12.13
N SER A 254 3.74 -7.95 13.28
CA SER A 254 3.43 -7.39 14.59
C SER A 254 4.25 -6.12 14.87
N SER A 255 3.88 -5.39 15.90
CA SER A 255 4.65 -4.22 16.37
C SER A 255 6.07 -4.57 16.83
N SER A 256 6.35 -5.85 17.13
CA SER A 256 7.70 -6.37 17.45
C SER A 256 8.42 -6.96 16.24
N GLY A 257 7.79 -6.96 15.05
CA GLY A 257 8.40 -7.47 13.82
C GLY A 257 8.23 -8.97 13.58
N GLN A 258 7.35 -9.63 14.32
CA GLN A 258 7.05 -11.05 14.14
C GLN A 258 5.94 -11.25 13.12
N VAL A 259 5.99 -12.34 12.36
CA VAL A 259 4.91 -12.73 11.48
C VAL A 259 3.81 -13.42 12.31
N GLY A 260 2.63 -12.83 12.29
CA GLY A 260 1.43 -13.38 12.92
C GLY A 260 0.34 -13.72 11.91
N ARG A 261 -0.81 -14.17 12.42
CA ARG A 261 -2.03 -14.38 11.65
C ARG A 261 -3.21 -13.70 12.33
N TYR A 262 -4.15 -13.20 11.54
CA TYR A 262 -5.34 -12.52 12.05
C TYR A 262 -6.48 -12.59 11.05
N ALA A 263 -7.72 -12.60 11.55
CA ALA A 263 -8.86 -12.67 10.68
C ALA A 263 -9.07 -11.35 9.90
N PRO A 264 -9.35 -11.39 8.59
CA PRO A 264 -9.43 -10.24 7.69
C PRO A 264 -10.41 -9.14 8.08
N TRP A 265 -11.47 -9.47 8.80
CA TRP A 265 -12.52 -8.52 9.19
C TRP A 265 -12.17 -7.58 10.34
N TYR A 266 -11.02 -7.80 10.99
CA TYR A 266 -10.53 -6.88 12.02
C TYR A 266 -9.93 -5.62 11.41
N SER A 267 -10.35 -4.45 11.91
CA SER A 267 -9.93 -3.14 11.36
C SER A 267 -8.85 -2.44 12.17
N ASP A 268 -8.24 -3.11 13.14
CA ASP A 268 -7.23 -2.56 14.05
C ASP A 268 -5.79 -2.72 13.54
N LEU A 269 -5.60 -3.47 12.45
CA LEU A 269 -4.28 -3.58 11.82
C LEU A 269 -4.05 -2.46 10.81
N GLY A 270 -2.81 -2.03 10.75
CA GLY A 270 -2.35 -0.97 9.87
C GLY A 270 -2.30 -1.37 8.40
N VAL A 271 -2.51 -0.39 7.54
CA VAL A 271 -2.24 -0.48 6.11
C VAL A 271 -0.92 0.21 5.83
N ARG A 272 0.04 -0.55 5.29
CA ARG A 272 1.36 -0.08 4.85
C ARG A 272 1.54 -0.42 3.39
N PRO A 273 1.04 0.41 2.48
CA PRO A 273 1.02 0.11 1.05
C PRO A 273 2.41 0.22 0.42
N ALA A 274 2.55 -0.47 -0.71
CA ALA A 274 3.73 -0.42 -1.57
C ALA A 274 3.33 -0.28 -3.04
N PHE A 275 4.24 0.25 -3.85
CA PHE A 275 4.13 0.29 -5.30
C PHE A 275 5.52 0.24 -5.94
N TYR A 276 5.60 -0.11 -7.22
CA TYR A 276 6.83 0.05 -8.00
C TYR A 276 6.86 1.41 -8.67
N LEU A 277 7.95 2.17 -8.44
CA LEU A 277 8.15 3.46 -9.09
C LEU A 277 8.54 3.25 -10.55
N ASP A 278 7.85 3.94 -11.45
CA ASP A 278 8.22 3.97 -12.85
C ASP A 278 9.38 4.94 -13.07
N SER A 279 10.59 4.46 -12.79
CA SER A 279 11.81 5.27 -12.87
C SER A 279 12.12 5.74 -14.28
N GLU A 280 11.48 5.20 -15.30
CA GLU A 280 11.63 5.66 -16.68
C GLU A 280 10.92 7.01 -16.90
N TYR A 281 9.77 7.20 -16.28
CA TYR A 281 8.96 8.40 -16.44
C TYR A 281 9.03 9.34 -15.23
N PHE A 282 9.43 8.85 -14.05
CA PHE A 282 9.49 9.66 -12.85
C PHE A 282 10.56 10.75 -12.98
N VAL A 283 10.12 12.00 -12.82
CA VAL A 283 11.01 13.17 -12.76
C VAL A 283 10.81 13.89 -11.43
N THR A 284 11.91 14.37 -10.86
CA THR A 284 11.88 15.16 -9.62
C THR A 284 12.12 16.63 -9.91
N THR A 285 11.44 17.47 -9.15
CA THR A 285 11.61 18.92 -9.18
C THR A 285 12.42 19.43 -7.97
N SER A 286 12.60 18.59 -6.95
CA SER A 286 13.36 18.93 -5.74
C SER A 286 13.67 17.67 -4.92
N GLY A 287 14.54 17.86 -3.91
CA GLY A 287 14.93 16.82 -2.98
C GLY A 287 16.25 16.13 -3.34
N SER A 288 16.80 15.42 -2.38
CA SER A 288 18.06 14.67 -2.50
C SER A 288 17.90 13.18 -2.21
N GLY A 289 16.65 12.72 -1.99
CA GLY A 289 16.34 11.34 -1.63
C GLY A 289 16.53 11.01 -0.15
N SER A 290 16.99 11.93 0.68
CA SER A 290 17.05 11.71 2.13
C SER A 290 15.67 11.85 2.78
N GLN A 291 15.50 11.30 3.98
CA GLN A 291 14.23 11.42 4.72
C GLN A 291 13.86 12.87 5.00
N SER A 292 14.85 13.72 5.31
CA SER A 292 14.64 15.16 5.56
C SER A 292 14.49 15.99 4.28
N SER A 293 14.89 15.44 3.13
CA SER A 293 14.81 16.07 1.82
C SER A 293 14.43 15.03 0.75
N PRO A 294 13.20 14.45 0.84
CA PRO A 294 12.76 13.42 -0.09
C PRO A 294 12.64 13.97 -1.51
N TYR A 295 12.79 13.15 -2.51
CA TYR A 295 12.46 13.53 -3.87
C TYR A 295 10.98 13.90 -3.96
N ILE A 296 10.68 15.03 -4.57
CA ILE A 296 9.32 15.47 -4.90
C ILE A 296 9.19 15.43 -6.41
N GLY A 297 8.29 14.58 -6.90
CA GLY A 297 8.17 14.38 -8.35
C GLY A 297 6.95 13.59 -8.76
N SER A 298 6.84 13.38 -10.06
CA SER A 298 5.71 12.71 -10.71
C SER A 298 6.13 12.24 -12.11
N ALA A 299 5.19 11.72 -12.91
CA ALA A 299 5.39 11.36 -14.32
C ALA A 299 4.59 12.26 -15.25
N PRO A 300 4.93 13.54 -15.41
CA PRO A 300 4.11 14.52 -16.15
C PRO A 300 3.98 14.21 -17.65
N ASN A 301 4.88 13.43 -18.22
CA ASN A 301 4.93 13.14 -19.66
C ASN A 301 4.31 11.77 -20.02
N LYS A 302 3.76 11.05 -19.05
CA LYS A 302 3.08 9.78 -19.32
C LYS A 302 1.65 10.06 -19.77
N GLN A 303 1.21 9.45 -20.89
CA GLN A 303 -0.14 9.70 -21.43
C GLN A 303 -1.23 8.99 -20.61
N GLU A 304 -2.47 9.50 -20.67
CA GLU A 304 -3.61 8.97 -19.89
C GLU A 304 -3.97 7.53 -20.24
N ASP A 305 -3.74 7.11 -21.48
CA ASP A 305 -4.07 5.75 -21.96
C ASP A 305 -3.30 4.63 -21.23
N ASP A 306 -2.20 4.98 -20.59
CA ASP A 306 -1.42 4.05 -19.76
C ASP A 306 -2.06 3.81 -18.37
N TYR A 307 -3.18 4.47 -18.04
CA TYR A 307 -3.86 4.35 -16.76
C TYR A 307 -4.94 3.28 -16.70
N THR A 308 -5.39 2.78 -17.85
CA THR A 308 -6.40 1.73 -17.85
C THR A 308 -5.83 0.47 -17.24
N ILE A 309 -6.26 0.16 -16.03
CA ILE A 309 -6.21 -1.21 -15.54
C ILE A 309 -7.11 -1.97 -16.51
N SER A 310 -6.55 -2.79 -17.39
CA SER A 310 -7.35 -3.70 -18.18
C SER A 310 -8.16 -4.53 -17.19
N GLU A 311 -9.48 -4.41 -17.25
CA GLU A 311 -10.35 -5.34 -16.56
C GLU A 311 -9.86 -6.76 -16.89
N PRO A 312 -9.80 -7.67 -15.92
CA PRO A 312 -9.47 -9.05 -16.22
C PRO A 312 -10.47 -9.50 -17.29
N ALA A 313 -9.95 -9.98 -18.41
CA ALA A 313 -10.79 -10.61 -19.41
C ALA A 313 -11.72 -11.58 -18.68
N GLU A 314 -13.03 -11.43 -18.83
CA GLU A 314 -13.98 -12.45 -18.42
C GLU A 314 -13.47 -13.76 -19.00
N ASP A 315 -13.09 -14.70 -18.15
CA ASP A 315 -12.77 -16.04 -18.58
C ASP A 315 -13.99 -16.56 -19.36
N ALA A 316 -13.86 -16.59 -20.67
CA ALA A 316 -14.79 -17.31 -21.51
C ALA A 316 -14.77 -18.74 -21.01
N ASN A 317 -15.84 -19.13 -20.31
CA ASN A 317 -16.11 -20.48 -19.86
C ASN A 317 -16.05 -21.40 -21.08
N PRO A 318 -15.13 -22.33 -21.21
CA PRO A 318 -15.26 -23.40 -22.21
C PRO A 318 -16.24 -24.42 -21.65
N ASP A 319 -17.29 -24.69 -22.41
CA ASP A 319 -18.28 -25.74 -22.22
C ASP A 319 -17.67 -27.11 -21.84
#